data_f3a8fd50e5d71e4752afb3bfaf9bc85d
#
_entry.id   f3a8fd50e5d71e4752afb3bfaf9bc85d
#
_cell.length_a   1.000
_cell.length_b   1.000
_cell.length_c   1.000
_cell.angle_alpha   90.00
_cell.angle_beta   90.00
_cell.angle_gamma   90.00
#
_symmetry.space_group_name_H-M   'P 1'
#
loop_
_entity.id
_entity.type
_entity.pdbx_description
1 polymer ?
#
loop_
_entity_poly.entity_id
_entity_poly.type
_entity_poly.pdbx_seq_one_letter_code
_entity_poly.pdbx_strand_id
1 'polypeptide(L)'
;MGKLIAIRHGQSTWNAENRFTGWVDVDLSEKGVQEAEKSGKLLQELNINFDICFTSYLKRAINTLEIVLEVLGKDNKYTKAWELNERHYGALTGLNKAETKKKLGEEQFKKYRRSWDIPPPNLDKDSKYSSH
;
A
#
# COMPACT_ATOMS: atom_id res chain seq x y z
N MET A 1 -1.93 28.20 7.61
CA MET A 1 -2.70 27.21 6.85
C MET A 1 -1.98 25.88 6.85
N GLY A 2 -2.68 24.80 7.12
CA GLY A 2 -2.09 23.46 7.16
C GLY A 2 -1.73 22.93 5.77
N LYS A 3 -0.73 22.05 5.71
CA LYS A 3 -0.31 21.36 4.49
C LYS A 3 -0.51 19.86 4.69
N LEU A 4 -1.01 19.19 3.67
CA LEU A 4 -1.10 17.73 3.63
C LEU A 4 -0.07 17.18 2.64
N ILE A 5 0.73 16.24 3.11
CA ILE A 5 1.69 15.50 2.29
C ILE A 5 1.23 14.04 2.27
N ALA A 6 0.87 13.55 1.10
CA ALA A 6 0.45 12.17 0.90
C ALA A 6 1.52 11.42 0.12
N ILE A 7 2.00 10.31 0.67
CA ILE A 7 3.01 9.46 0.06
C ILE A 7 2.45 8.05 -0.09
N ARG A 8 2.53 7.49 -1.28
CA ARG A 8 2.25 6.07 -1.49
C ARG A 8 3.47 5.25 -1.07
N HIS A 9 3.24 4.07 -0.46
CA HIS A 9 4.32 3.15 -0.15
C HIS A 9 5.09 2.73 -1.42
N GLY A 10 6.34 2.34 -1.24
CA GLY A 10 7.16 1.80 -2.32
C GLY A 10 6.63 0.45 -2.82
N GLN A 11 7.23 -0.05 -3.91
CA GLN A 11 6.85 -1.35 -4.47
C GLN A 11 6.93 -2.45 -3.40
N SER A 12 5.85 -3.20 -3.22
CA SER A 12 5.86 -4.40 -2.38
C SER A 12 6.30 -5.63 -3.19
N THR A 13 6.61 -6.72 -2.50
CA THR A 13 6.97 -7.99 -3.15
C THR A 13 5.84 -8.48 -4.06
N TRP A 14 4.59 -8.33 -3.66
CA TRP A 14 3.45 -8.72 -4.48
C TRP A 14 3.11 -7.72 -5.59
N ASN A 15 3.45 -6.44 -5.43
CA ASN A 15 3.40 -5.50 -6.57
C ASN A 15 4.37 -5.94 -7.67
N ALA A 16 5.57 -6.37 -7.31
CA ALA A 16 6.56 -6.88 -8.25
C ALA A 16 6.05 -8.13 -8.99
N GLU A 17 5.27 -8.97 -8.32
CA GLU A 17 4.64 -10.17 -8.90
C GLU A 17 3.31 -9.90 -9.60
N ASN A 18 2.85 -8.65 -9.64
CA ASN A 18 1.57 -8.24 -10.20
C ASN A 18 0.36 -8.98 -9.59
N ARG A 19 0.33 -9.09 -8.27
CA ARG A 19 -0.72 -9.76 -7.49
C ARG A 19 -1.58 -8.78 -6.72
N PHE A 20 -2.85 -9.10 -6.55
CA PHE A 20 -3.74 -8.39 -5.64
C PHE A 20 -3.30 -8.61 -4.20
N THR A 21 -3.06 -7.54 -3.45
CA THR A 21 -2.54 -7.59 -2.08
C THR A 21 -3.60 -7.26 -1.03
N GLY A 22 -4.11 -6.05 -1.07
CA GLY A 22 -5.08 -5.59 -0.05
C GLY A 22 -4.49 -5.59 1.35
N TRP A 23 -5.08 -6.35 2.26
CA TRP A 23 -4.68 -6.40 3.68
C TRP A 23 -3.60 -7.45 3.99
N VAL A 24 -3.19 -8.27 3.04
CA VAL A 24 -2.06 -9.17 3.28
C VAL A 24 -0.82 -8.32 3.55
N ASP A 25 -0.10 -8.65 4.62
CA ASP A 25 0.97 -7.81 5.16
C ASP A 25 2.33 -8.15 4.54
N VAL A 26 2.42 -8.00 3.22
CA VAL A 26 3.67 -8.16 2.49
C VAL A 26 4.55 -6.92 2.64
N ASP A 27 5.84 -7.13 2.70
CA ASP A 27 6.82 -6.08 2.86
C ASP A 27 7.23 -5.44 1.52
N LEU A 28 8.05 -4.41 1.59
CA LEU A 28 8.65 -3.77 0.44
C LEU A 28 9.60 -4.73 -0.29
N SER A 29 9.65 -4.63 -1.60
CA SER A 29 10.74 -5.19 -2.39
C SER A 29 11.99 -4.31 -2.23
N GLU A 30 13.12 -4.79 -2.72
CA GLU A 30 14.35 -4.00 -2.75
C GLU A 30 14.15 -2.67 -3.50
N LYS A 31 13.46 -2.72 -4.63
CA LYS A 31 13.09 -1.52 -5.39
C LYS A 31 12.20 -0.58 -4.56
N GLY A 32 11.26 -1.12 -3.78
CA GLY A 32 10.38 -0.34 -2.91
C GLY A 32 11.14 0.42 -1.84
N VAL A 33 12.18 -0.19 -1.27
CA VAL A 33 13.08 0.47 -0.33
C VAL A 33 13.80 1.65 -0.98
N GLN A 34 14.32 1.45 -2.19
CA GLN A 34 14.99 2.52 -2.95
C GLN A 34 14.02 3.67 -3.29
N GLU A 35 12.76 3.34 -3.64
CA GLU A 35 11.73 4.33 -3.88
C GLU A 35 11.39 5.15 -2.63
N ALA A 36 11.34 4.51 -1.47
CA ALA A 36 11.13 5.19 -0.20
C ALA A 36 12.28 6.15 0.16
N GLU A 37 13.52 5.70 -0.04
CA GLU A 37 14.72 6.55 0.15
C GLU A 37 14.68 7.77 -0.79
N LYS A 38 14.31 7.56 -2.03
CA LYS A 38 14.18 8.63 -3.02
C LYS A 38 13.10 9.64 -2.62
N SER A 39 11.98 9.17 -2.10
CA SER A 39 10.91 10.03 -1.60
C SER A 39 11.38 10.90 -0.42
N GLY A 40 12.15 10.31 0.50
CA GLY A 40 12.76 11.04 1.60
C GLY A 40 13.72 12.14 1.12
N LYS A 41 14.57 11.82 0.15
CA LYS A 41 15.50 12.78 -0.44
C LYS A 41 14.78 13.93 -1.14
N LEU A 42 13.69 13.63 -1.84
CA LEU A 42 12.87 14.65 -2.51
C LEU A 42 12.26 15.61 -1.51
N LEU A 43 11.70 15.11 -0.41
CA LEU A 43 11.16 15.96 0.67
C LEU A 43 12.24 16.82 1.29
N GLN A 44 13.44 16.28 1.48
CA GLN A 44 14.59 17.02 1.99
C GLN A 44 14.98 18.17 1.05
N GLU A 45 15.08 17.92 -0.24
CA GLU A 45 15.39 18.94 -1.25
C GLU A 45 14.34 20.05 -1.31
N LEU A 46 13.07 19.69 -1.15
CA LEU A 46 11.95 20.64 -1.15
C LEU A 46 11.81 21.42 0.16
N ASN A 47 12.65 21.12 1.16
CA ASN A 47 12.61 21.75 2.47
C ASN A 47 11.23 21.67 3.15
N ILE A 48 10.53 20.54 2.97
CA ILE A 48 9.19 20.35 3.52
C ILE A 48 9.30 19.93 4.98
N ASN A 49 8.64 20.68 5.85
CA ASN A 49 8.47 20.35 7.27
C ASN A 49 7.05 19.89 7.55
N PHE A 50 6.91 18.94 8.46
CA PHE A 50 5.62 18.43 8.91
C PHE A 50 5.68 18.13 10.42
N ASP A 51 4.53 18.22 11.07
CA ASP A 51 4.42 18.12 12.53
C ASP A 51 3.89 16.77 13.00
N ILE A 52 3.04 16.13 12.19
CA ILE A 52 2.35 14.88 12.52
C ILE A 52 2.47 13.91 11.34
N CYS A 53 2.72 12.65 11.68
CA CYS A 53 2.79 11.57 10.70
C CYS A 53 1.75 10.48 11.02
N PHE A 54 1.06 10.02 10.00
CA PHE A 54 0.14 8.90 10.05
C PHE A 54 0.55 7.83 9.04
N THR A 55 0.33 6.58 9.38
CA THR A 55 0.52 5.45 8.47
C THR A 55 -0.54 4.38 8.72
N SER A 56 -0.67 3.43 7.80
CA SER A 56 -1.53 2.26 8.00
C SER A 56 -0.86 1.23 8.91
N TYR A 57 -1.55 0.11 9.16
CA TYR A 57 -0.97 -1.02 9.89
C TYR A 57 -0.13 -1.95 9.01
N LEU A 58 -0.07 -1.72 7.71
CA LEU A 58 0.64 -2.59 6.77
C LEU A 58 2.14 -2.29 6.77
N LYS A 59 2.96 -3.33 6.84
CA LYS A 59 4.44 -3.21 6.88
C LYS A 59 4.99 -2.36 5.76
N ARG A 60 4.48 -2.53 4.53
CA ARG A 60 4.97 -1.76 3.38
C ARG A 60 4.78 -0.25 3.55
N ALA A 61 3.70 0.17 4.20
CA ALA A 61 3.45 1.58 4.49
C ALA A 61 4.29 2.07 5.67
N ILE A 62 4.36 1.31 6.75
CA ILE A 62 5.16 1.61 7.93
C ILE A 62 6.63 1.73 7.55
N ASN A 63 7.16 0.75 6.83
CA ASN A 63 8.56 0.73 6.44
C ASN A 63 8.90 1.86 5.46
N THR A 64 7.99 2.22 4.56
CA THR A 64 8.15 3.39 3.71
C THR A 64 8.30 4.66 4.55
N LEU A 65 7.41 4.88 5.52
CA LEU A 65 7.48 6.04 6.41
C LEU A 65 8.77 6.07 7.22
N GLU A 66 9.16 4.95 7.82
CA GLU A 66 10.37 4.86 8.63
C GLU A 66 11.63 5.18 7.81
N ILE A 67 11.71 4.70 6.57
CA ILE A 67 12.81 5.02 5.66
C ILE A 67 12.84 6.53 5.35
N VAL A 68 11.68 7.12 5.06
CA VAL A 68 11.57 8.56 4.80
C VAL A 68 12.02 9.37 6.01
N LEU A 69 11.57 9.01 7.21
CA LEU A 69 11.94 9.69 8.43
C LEU A 69 13.45 9.58 8.72
N GLU A 70 14.04 8.42 8.47
CA GLU A 70 15.48 8.21 8.61
C GLU A 70 16.27 9.10 7.66
N VAL A 71 15.89 9.19 6.40
CA VAL A 71 16.53 10.08 5.41
C VAL A 71 16.45 11.54 5.85
N LEU A 72 15.31 11.94 6.42
CA LEU A 72 15.10 13.30 6.92
C LEU A 72 15.78 13.59 8.27
N GLY A 73 16.35 12.58 8.92
CA GLY A 73 16.95 12.70 10.25
C GLY A 73 15.92 12.99 11.34
N LYS A 74 14.68 12.56 11.16
CA LYS A 74 13.58 12.76 12.11
C LYS A 74 13.35 11.52 12.98
N ASP A 75 12.78 11.74 14.17
CA ASP A 75 12.39 10.66 15.06
C ASP A 75 11.27 9.80 14.45
N ASN A 76 11.29 8.50 14.74
CA ASN A 76 10.25 7.56 14.35
C ASN A 76 8.98 7.73 15.19
N LYS A 77 8.33 8.89 15.08
CA LYS A 77 7.07 9.19 15.75
C LYS A 77 5.95 9.26 14.73
N TYR A 78 5.02 8.33 14.81
CA TYR A 78 3.86 8.29 13.94
C TYR A 78 2.70 7.59 14.61
N THR A 79 1.50 7.85 14.13
CA THR A 79 0.26 7.19 14.55
C THR A 79 -0.18 6.21 13.46
N LYS A 80 -0.48 4.98 13.86
CA LYS A 80 -1.05 3.97 12.96
C LYS A 80 -2.57 4.10 12.95
N ALA A 81 -3.17 4.04 11.77
CA ALA A 81 -4.61 4.07 11.59
C ALA A 81 -5.03 3.03 10.53
N TRP A 82 -5.94 2.13 10.92
CA TRP A 82 -6.41 1.08 10.00
C TRP A 82 -7.20 1.67 8.82
N GLU A 83 -7.78 2.84 8.99
CA GLU A 83 -8.51 3.57 7.96
C GLU A 83 -7.61 3.95 6.77
N LEU A 84 -6.31 3.95 6.98
CA LEU A 84 -5.31 4.18 5.93
C LEU A 84 -4.85 2.88 5.25
N ASN A 85 -5.33 1.72 5.69
CA ASN A 85 -5.04 0.48 5.02
C ASN A 85 -5.56 0.50 3.58
N GLU A 86 -4.85 -0.18 2.70
CA GLU A 86 -5.32 -0.41 1.33
C GLU A 86 -6.68 -1.11 1.36
N ARG A 87 -7.49 -0.91 0.33
CA ARG A 87 -8.78 -1.61 0.22
C ARG A 87 -8.58 -3.12 0.22
N HIS A 88 -9.51 -3.83 0.82
CA HIS A 88 -9.52 -5.29 0.78
C HIS A 88 -9.99 -5.77 -0.60
N TYR A 89 -9.32 -6.77 -1.16
CA TYR A 89 -9.68 -7.33 -2.47
C TYR A 89 -10.48 -8.64 -2.42
N GLY A 90 -10.90 -9.07 -1.21
CA GLY A 90 -11.75 -10.25 -1.06
C GLY A 90 -11.13 -11.50 -1.70
N ALA A 91 -11.92 -12.23 -2.46
CA ALA A 91 -11.49 -13.45 -3.14
C ALA A 91 -10.42 -13.22 -4.22
N LEU A 92 -10.17 -11.97 -4.65
CA LEU A 92 -9.10 -11.67 -5.60
C LEU A 92 -7.72 -11.66 -4.94
N THR A 93 -7.65 -11.62 -3.62
CA THR A 93 -6.40 -11.56 -2.85
C THR A 93 -5.44 -12.68 -3.26
N GLY A 94 -4.21 -12.31 -3.59
CA GLY A 94 -3.17 -13.24 -4.02
C GLY A 94 -3.20 -13.65 -5.48
N LEU A 95 -4.27 -13.34 -6.21
CA LEU A 95 -4.38 -13.66 -7.63
C LEU A 95 -3.54 -12.72 -8.49
N ASN A 96 -3.02 -13.27 -9.60
CA ASN A 96 -2.32 -12.46 -10.59
C ASN A 96 -3.31 -11.56 -11.33
N LYS A 97 -2.99 -10.27 -11.44
CA LYS A 97 -3.89 -9.28 -12.04
C LYS A 97 -4.15 -9.51 -13.52
N ALA A 98 -3.12 -9.88 -14.29
CA ALA A 98 -3.26 -10.13 -15.72
C ALA A 98 -4.12 -11.37 -16.01
N GLU A 99 -3.90 -12.45 -15.27
CA GLU A 99 -4.69 -13.69 -15.38
C GLU A 99 -6.14 -13.47 -14.96
N THR A 100 -6.36 -12.71 -13.88
CA THR A 100 -7.70 -12.36 -13.40
C THR A 100 -8.45 -11.51 -14.43
N LYS A 101 -7.79 -10.56 -15.07
CA LYS A 101 -8.35 -9.75 -16.14
C LYS A 101 -8.79 -10.61 -17.33
N LYS A 102 -8.00 -11.62 -17.70
CA LYS A 102 -8.37 -12.56 -18.77
C LYS A 102 -9.61 -13.38 -18.43
N LYS A 103 -9.72 -13.84 -17.17
CA LYS A 103 -10.86 -14.66 -16.72
C LYS A 103 -12.16 -13.87 -16.59
N LEU A 104 -12.09 -12.66 -16.04
CA LEU A 104 -13.28 -11.85 -15.74
C LEU A 104 -13.72 -10.96 -16.91
N GLY A 105 -12.82 -10.66 -17.84
CA GLY A 105 -13.02 -9.62 -18.83
C GLY A 105 -12.66 -8.24 -18.26
N GLU A 106 -12.36 -7.30 -19.15
CA GLU A 106 -11.84 -5.99 -18.79
C GLU A 106 -12.82 -5.17 -17.93
N GLU A 107 -14.10 -5.17 -18.29
CA GLU A 107 -15.13 -4.39 -17.59
C GLU A 107 -15.33 -4.86 -16.15
N GLN A 108 -15.54 -6.16 -15.93
CA GLN A 108 -15.74 -6.72 -14.60
C GLN A 108 -14.47 -6.59 -13.73
N PHE A 109 -13.30 -6.80 -14.33
CA PHE A 109 -12.01 -6.60 -13.65
C PHE A 109 -11.87 -5.16 -13.14
N LYS A 110 -12.20 -4.18 -13.99
CA LYS A 110 -12.15 -2.76 -13.63
C LYS A 110 -13.13 -2.43 -12.50
N LYS A 111 -14.34 -2.99 -12.52
CA LYS A 111 -15.34 -2.80 -11.46
C LYS A 111 -14.82 -3.30 -10.11
N TYR A 112 -14.32 -4.52 -10.03
CA TYR A 112 -13.77 -5.08 -8.79
C TYR A 112 -12.54 -4.32 -8.28
N ARG A 113 -11.73 -3.80 -9.19
CA ARG A 113 -10.49 -3.12 -8.84
C ARG A 113 -10.68 -1.66 -8.46
N ARG A 114 -11.61 -0.96 -9.09
CA ARG A 114 -11.69 0.51 -9.04
C ARG A 114 -13.02 1.09 -8.59
N SER A 115 -14.11 0.36 -8.72
CA SER A 115 -15.42 0.87 -8.31
C SER A 115 -15.47 1.12 -6.81
N TRP A 116 -16.13 2.19 -6.42
CA TRP A 116 -16.33 2.52 -5.00
C TRP A 116 -17.50 1.75 -4.38
N ASP A 117 -18.46 1.29 -5.18
CA ASP A 117 -19.71 0.67 -4.75
C ASP A 117 -19.85 -0.81 -5.13
N ILE A 118 -18.98 -1.31 -6.00
CA ILE A 118 -18.98 -2.72 -6.42
C ILE A 118 -17.79 -3.43 -5.78
N PRO A 119 -18.00 -4.17 -4.68
CA PRO A 119 -16.91 -4.89 -4.03
C PRO A 119 -16.50 -6.12 -4.83
N PRO A 120 -15.24 -6.59 -4.68
CA PRO A 120 -14.85 -7.90 -5.17
C PRO A 120 -15.62 -9.01 -4.42
N PRO A 121 -15.66 -10.25 -4.94
CA PRO A 121 -16.27 -11.37 -4.25
C PRO A 121 -15.68 -11.56 -2.85
N ASN A 122 -16.51 -12.01 -1.90
CA ASN A 122 -16.06 -12.25 -0.54
C ASN A 122 -14.98 -13.33 -0.50
N LEU A 123 -14.01 -13.13 0.38
CA LEU A 123 -12.99 -14.13 0.65
C LEU A 123 -13.62 -15.34 1.36
N ASP A 124 -13.28 -16.54 0.93
CA ASP A 124 -13.69 -17.76 1.60
C ASP A 124 -13.10 -17.81 3.01
N LYS A 125 -13.91 -18.25 3.99
CA LYS A 125 -13.48 -18.38 5.39
C LYS A 125 -12.31 -19.35 5.54
N ASP A 126 -12.23 -20.35 4.67
CA ASP A 126 -11.16 -21.35 4.67
C ASP A 126 -9.92 -20.91 3.88
N SER A 127 -9.95 -19.72 3.29
CA SER A 127 -8.79 -19.17 2.58
C SER A 127 -7.63 -18.92 3.54
N LYS A 128 -6.41 -19.22 3.07
CA LYS A 128 -5.18 -18.89 3.80
C LYS A 128 -5.00 -17.39 4.08
N TYR A 129 -5.79 -16.54 3.45
CA TYR A 129 -5.76 -15.09 3.66
C TYR A 129 -6.90 -14.59 4.55
N SER A 130 -7.75 -15.46 5.09
CA SER A 130 -8.93 -15.06 5.86
C SER A 130 -8.60 -14.49 7.25
N SER A 131 -7.41 -14.74 7.76
CA SER A 131 -6.94 -14.27 9.07
C SER A 131 -6.25 -12.90 9.06
N HIS A 132 -6.27 -12.21 7.96
CA HIS A 132 -5.58 -10.92 7.79
C HIS A 132 -6.53 -9.74 7.75
#